data_b65add986c9b9b33f81662f0840a15c8
#
_entry.id   b65add986c9b9b33f81662f0840a15c8
#
_cell.length_a   1.000
_cell.length_b   1.000
_cell.length_c   1.000
_cell.angle_alpha   90.00
_cell.angle_beta   90.00
_cell.angle_gamma   90.00
#
_symmetry.space_group_name_H-M   'P 1'
#
loop_
_entity.id
_entity.type
_entity.pdbx_description
1 polymer ?
#
loop_
_entity_poly.entity_id
_entity_poly.type
_entity_poly.pdbx_seq_one_letter_code
_entity_poly.pdbx_strand_id
1 'polypeptide(L)'
;IGIGAGQQSRIHCTRLAGSKADTWFLRQSDKVLELPFRPDLGRPDRDNVIDGYINQNEEAVGAEGVWQRYFPRRPEPFPREEQRAYLDGMQGVSLGSDAFFPFFDNIERAFRSGVTYIAEPGGSIRDDAVIDACNRHDMVMCFTGMRLFHH
;
A
#
# COMPACT_ATOMS: atom_id res chain seq x y z
N ILE A 1 7.24 -1.79 -5.84
CA ILE A 1 6.43 -2.63 -4.93
C ILE A 1 4.93 -2.54 -5.20
N GLY A 2 4.42 -1.42 -5.64
CA GLY A 2 3.02 -1.27 -6.02
C GLY A 2 2.85 -0.59 -7.37
N ILE A 3 2.06 -1.16 -8.27
CA ILE A 3 1.69 -0.57 -9.55
C ILE A 3 0.18 -0.40 -9.60
N GLY A 4 -0.27 0.81 -9.96
CA GLY A 4 -1.65 1.15 -10.21
C GLY A 4 -1.84 1.59 -11.65
N ALA A 5 -2.40 0.73 -12.49
CA ALA A 5 -2.65 0.99 -13.90
C ALA A 5 -4.05 0.49 -14.30
N GLY A 6 -4.54 0.95 -15.45
CA GLY A 6 -5.81 0.49 -16.01
C GLY A 6 -7.05 0.90 -15.21
N GLN A 7 -6.95 1.90 -14.33
CA GLN A 7 -8.05 2.38 -13.52
C GLN A 7 -8.77 3.56 -14.17
N GLN A 8 -10.02 3.78 -13.80
CA GLN A 8 -10.86 4.86 -14.37
C GLN A 8 -10.39 6.28 -14.03
N SER A 9 -9.55 6.43 -13.00
CA SER A 9 -9.02 7.73 -12.60
C SER A 9 -7.63 7.62 -12.00
N ARG A 10 -6.88 8.72 -12.05
CA ARG A 10 -5.53 8.82 -11.48
C ARG A 10 -5.51 8.53 -9.97
N ILE A 11 -6.51 8.99 -9.23
CA ILE A 11 -6.59 8.70 -7.80
C ILE A 11 -6.80 7.20 -7.53
N HIS A 12 -7.55 6.50 -8.36
CA HIS A 12 -7.70 5.05 -8.23
C HIS A 12 -6.38 4.32 -8.53
N CYS A 13 -5.59 4.78 -9.50
CA CYS A 13 -4.24 4.27 -9.75
C CYS A 13 -3.36 4.42 -8.50
N THR A 14 -3.35 5.61 -7.90
CA THR A 14 -2.57 5.90 -6.69
C THR A 14 -3.04 5.05 -5.50
N ARG A 15 -4.35 4.90 -5.33
CA ARG A 15 -4.92 4.02 -4.28
C ARG A 15 -4.50 2.58 -4.45
N LEU A 16 -4.57 2.06 -5.67
CA LEU A 16 -4.20 0.68 -5.97
C LEU A 16 -2.71 0.44 -5.74
N ALA A 17 -1.85 1.31 -6.26
CA ALA A 17 -0.41 1.24 -6.05
C ALA A 17 -0.06 1.30 -4.55
N GLY A 18 -0.64 2.27 -3.84
CA GLY A 18 -0.44 2.44 -2.40
C GLY A 18 -0.92 1.25 -1.59
N SER A 19 -2.10 0.69 -1.91
CA SER A 19 -2.62 -0.49 -1.19
C SER A 19 -1.72 -1.71 -1.38
N LYS A 20 -1.16 -1.90 -2.57
CA LYS A 20 -0.18 -2.97 -2.82
C LYS A 20 1.11 -2.75 -2.05
N ALA A 21 1.60 -1.52 -2.00
CA ALA A 21 2.78 -1.16 -1.22
C ALA A 21 2.54 -1.35 0.29
N ASP A 22 1.39 -0.91 0.79
CA ASP A 22 0.99 -1.10 2.20
C ASP A 22 0.99 -2.59 2.55
N THR A 23 0.36 -3.43 1.73
CA THR A 23 0.35 -4.89 1.93
C THR A 23 1.77 -5.47 1.92
N TRP A 24 2.62 -5.02 1.00
CA TRP A 24 4.02 -5.47 0.94
C TRP A 24 4.79 -5.13 2.22
N PHE A 25 4.59 -3.92 2.78
CA PHE A 25 5.20 -3.54 4.07
C PHE A 25 4.64 -4.35 5.22
N LEU A 26 3.31 -4.50 5.31
CA LEU A 26 2.66 -5.26 6.39
C LEU A 26 3.11 -6.72 6.44
N ARG A 27 3.38 -7.33 5.28
CA ARG A 27 3.93 -8.70 5.19
C ARG A 27 5.31 -8.85 5.82
N GLN A 28 6.01 -7.75 6.08
CA GLN A 28 7.34 -7.73 6.72
C GLN A 28 7.30 -7.36 8.19
N SER A 29 6.11 -7.13 8.74
CA SER A 29 5.94 -6.90 10.17
C SER A 29 6.16 -8.18 10.99
N ASP A 30 6.61 -8.04 12.22
CA ASP A 30 6.80 -9.16 13.14
C ASP A 30 5.49 -9.95 13.32
N LYS A 31 4.34 -9.26 13.33
CA LYS A 31 3.00 -9.89 13.38
C LYS A 31 2.78 -10.93 12.27
N VAL A 32 3.31 -10.69 11.09
CA VAL A 32 3.18 -11.61 9.96
C VAL A 32 4.33 -12.62 9.93
N LEU A 33 5.55 -12.18 10.18
CA LEU A 33 6.74 -13.05 10.15
C LEU A 33 6.71 -14.13 11.23
N GLU A 34 6.09 -13.84 12.37
CA GLU A 34 5.97 -14.75 13.50
C GLU A 34 4.67 -15.57 13.52
N LEU A 35 3.89 -15.54 12.43
CA LEU A 35 2.67 -16.36 12.33
C LEU A 35 3.01 -17.85 12.56
N PRO A 36 2.33 -18.50 13.52
CA PRO A 36 2.67 -19.86 13.95
C PRO A 36 2.08 -20.91 12.99
N PHE A 37 2.52 -20.90 11.73
CA PHE A 37 2.05 -21.85 10.74
C PHE A 37 2.36 -23.29 11.12
N ARG A 38 1.47 -24.19 10.73
CA ARG A 38 1.73 -25.63 10.80
C ARG A 38 2.91 -25.97 9.90
N PRO A 39 3.84 -26.86 10.33
CA PRO A 39 5.04 -27.18 9.55
C PRO A 39 4.75 -27.81 8.18
N ASP A 40 3.62 -28.54 8.07
CA ASP A 40 3.19 -29.22 6.86
C ASP A 40 2.51 -28.31 5.81
N LEU A 41 2.29 -27.04 6.15
CA LEU A 41 1.63 -26.10 5.25
C LEU A 41 2.56 -25.64 4.12
N GLY A 42 2.11 -25.81 2.88
CA GLY A 42 2.85 -25.39 1.69
C GLY A 42 2.93 -23.86 1.53
N ARG A 43 3.91 -23.42 0.75
CA ARG A 43 4.13 -21.99 0.49
C ARG A 43 2.90 -21.27 -0.11
N PRO A 44 2.20 -21.84 -1.12
CA PRO A 44 1.02 -21.16 -1.69
C PRO A 44 -0.09 -20.93 -0.66
N ASP A 45 -0.32 -21.91 0.21
CA ASP A 45 -1.33 -21.80 1.27
C ASP A 45 -0.93 -20.74 2.29
N ARG A 46 0.35 -20.70 2.70
CA ARG A 46 0.86 -19.66 3.60
C ARG A 46 0.67 -18.27 3.02
N ASP A 47 1.01 -18.07 1.74
CA ASP A 47 0.86 -16.79 1.07
C ASP A 47 -0.61 -16.33 1.04
N ASN A 48 -1.53 -17.22 0.75
CA ASN A 48 -2.96 -16.93 0.76
C ASN A 48 -3.49 -16.60 2.17
N VAL A 49 -3.03 -17.34 3.16
CA VAL A 49 -3.40 -17.12 4.56
C VAL A 49 -2.87 -15.78 5.08
N ILE A 50 -1.64 -15.40 4.72
CA ILE A 50 -1.08 -14.09 5.07
C ILE A 50 -1.93 -12.97 4.48
N ASP A 51 -2.34 -13.09 3.23
CA ASP A 51 -3.21 -12.10 2.60
C ASP A 51 -4.56 -11.98 3.33
N GLY A 52 -5.20 -13.10 3.63
CA GLY A 52 -6.43 -13.14 4.43
C GLY A 52 -6.25 -12.56 5.84
N TYR A 53 -5.14 -12.83 6.51
CA TYR A 53 -4.82 -12.32 7.83
C TYR A 53 -4.65 -10.80 7.85
N ILE A 54 -3.91 -10.24 6.91
CA ILE A 54 -3.72 -8.78 6.77
C ILE A 54 -5.05 -8.09 6.45
N ASN A 55 -5.86 -8.68 5.57
CA ASN A 55 -7.15 -8.13 5.17
C ASN A 55 -8.26 -8.38 6.19
N GLN A 56 -7.97 -9.07 7.31
CA GLN A 56 -8.93 -9.41 8.36
C GLN A 56 -10.12 -10.21 7.81
N ASN A 57 -9.85 -11.13 6.90
CA ASN A 57 -10.86 -12.02 6.36
C ASN A 57 -11.14 -13.15 7.35
N GLU A 58 -12.08 -12.93 8.26
CA GLU A 58 -12.46 -13.91 9.29
C GLU A 58 -12.94 -15.22 8.67
N GLU A 59 -13.68 -15.17 7.56
CA GLU A 59 -14.17 -16.37 6.88
C GLU A 59 -13.04 -17.22 6.30
N ALA A 60 -11.99 -16.57 5.82
CA ALA A 60 -10.86 -17.26 5.21
C ALA A 60 -9.79 -17.73 6.20
N VAL A 61 -9.62 -17.04 7.34
CA VAL A 61 -8.47 -17.26 8.23
C VAL A 61 -8.84 -17.30 9.71
N GLY A 62 -9.78 -16.46 10.18
CA GLY A 62 -10.02 -16.20 11.59
C GLY A 62 -11.13 -17.06 12.23
N ALA A 63 -12.11 -17.51 11.42
CA ALA A 63 -13.28 -18.21 11.93
C ALA A 63 -12.94 -19.54 12.57
N GLU A 64 -13.75 -19.92 13.56
CA GLU A 64 -13.66 -21.24 14.21
C GLU A 64 -13.87 -22.38 13.18
N GLY A 65 -13.01 -23.38 13.22
CA GLY A 65 -12.98 -24.46 12.22
C GLY A 65 -12.19 -24.13 10.96
N VAL A 66 -11.75 -22.87 10.77
CA VAL A 66 -10.94 -22.43 9.64
C VAL A 66 -9.49 -22.24 10.03
N TRP A 67 -9.22 -21.45 11.07
CA TRP A 67 -7.85 -21.16 11.49
C TRP A 67 -7.07 -22.43 11.90
N GLN A 68 -7.75 -23.45 12.44
CA GLN A 68 -7.12 -24.72 12.81
C GLN A 68 -6.51 -25.49 11.63
N ARG A 69 -6.92 -25.18 10.41
CA ARG A 69 -6.34 -25.76 9.20
C ARG A 69 -4.91 -25.29 8.96
N TYR A 70 -4.59 -24.09 9.46
CA TYR A 70 -3.35 -23.38 9.14
C TYR A 70 -2.41 -23.25 10.34
N PHE A 71 -2.98 -23.19 11.56
CA PHE A 71 -2.25 -22.87 12.77
C PHE A 71 -2.50 -23.90 13.88
N PRO A 72 -1.49 -24.24 14.69
CA PRO A 72 -1.66 -25.07 15.88
C PRO A 72 -2.35 -24.32 17.04
N ARG A 73 -2.32 -22.96 16.99
CA ARG A 73 -3.02 -22.07 17.93
C ARG A 73 -3.53 -20.86 17.16
N ARG A 74 -4.65 -20.30 17.61
CA ARG A 74 -5.22 -19.10 16.98
C ARG A 74 -4.22 -17.95 17.04
N PRO A 75 -3.85 -17.33 15.91
CA PRO A 75 -2.96 -16.17 15.91
C PRO A 75 -3.67 -14.95 16.49
N GLU A 76 -2.90 -14.06 17.11
CA GLU A 76 -3.39 -12.75 17.53
C GLU A 76 -3.82 -11.95 16.29
N PRO A 77 -4.96 -11.26 16.34
CA PRO A 77 -5.41 -10.46 15.21
C PRO A 77 -4.44 -9.30 14.94
N PHE A 78 -4.43 -8.84 13.68
CA PHE A 78 -3.68 -7.66 13.26
C PHE A 78 -4.67 -6.54 12.90
N PRO A 79 -5.23 -5.82 13.90
CA PRO A 79 -6.28 -4.85 13.68
C PRO A 79 -5.81 -3.65 12.86
N ARG A 80 -6.75 -2.97 12.20
CA ARG A 80 -6.44 -1.84 11.29
C ARG A 80 -5.66 -0.72 11.95
N GLU A 81 -5.91 -0.45 13.22
CA GLU A 81 -5.18 0.55 14.00
C GLU A 81 -3.70 0.20 14.14
N GLU A 82 -3.40 -1.06 14.45
CA GLU A 82 -2.03 -1.56 14.57
C GLU A 82 -1.33 -1.58 13.21
N GLN A 83 -2.04 -2.01 12.16
CA GLN A 83 -1.52 -1.91 10.78
C GLN A 83 -1.19 -0.47 10.41
N ARG A 84 -2.07 0.49 10.74
CA ARG A 84 -1.84 1.90 10.46
C ARG A 84 -0.63 2.44 11.22
N ALA A 85 -0.51 2.12 12.50
CA ALA A 85 0.65 2.53 13.31
C ALA A 85 1.97 2.00 12.73
N TYR A 86 1.98 0.76 12.24
CA TYR A 86 3.16 0.20 11.56
C TYR A 86 3.48 0.95 10.26
N LEU A 87 2.47 1.22 9.43
CA LEU A 87 2.64 1.92 8.15
C LEU A 87 3.04 3.39 8.32
N ASP A 88 2.62 4.04 9.40
CA ASP A 88 3.01 5.43 9.71
C ASP A 88 4.52 5.58 9.99
N GLY A 89 5.20 4.48 10.32
CA GLY A 89 6.65 4.43 10.44
C GLY A 89 7.41 4.33 9.12
N MET A 90 6.72 4.09 7.99
CA MET A 90 7.36 3.96 6.67
C MET A 90 7.72 5.32 6.10
N GLN A 91 8.92 5.41 5.51
CA GLN A 91 9.49 6.62 4.92
C GLN A 91 10.35 6.29 3.71
N GLY A 92 10.68 7.31 2.91
CA GLY A 92 11.63 7.18 1.81
C GLY A 92 11.10 6.44 0.60
N VAL A 93 9.80 6.19 0.51
CA VAL A 93 9.17 5.56 -0.65
C VAL A 93 9.14 6.56 -1.81
N SER A 94 9.47 6.08 -3.01
CA SER A 94 9.40 6.88 -4.23
C SER A 94 8.17 6.52 -5.05
N LEU A 95 7.50 7.53 -5.60
CA LEU A 95 6.35 7.41 -6.49
C LEU A 95 6.69 8.02 -7.85
N GLY A 96 6.55 7.23 -8.92
CA GLY A 96 6.58 7.71 -10.30
C GLY A 96 5.20 7.69 -10.92
N SER A 97 4.87 8.70 -11.73
CA SER A 97 3.63 8.76 -12.51
C SER A 97 3.92 9.06 -13.98
N ASP A 98 3.23 8.37 -14.88
CA ASP A 98 3.29 8.53 -16.33
C ASP A 98 2.58 9.78 -16.86
N ALA A 99 1.76 10.43 -16.01
CA ALA A 99 1.07 11.68 -16.29
C ALA A 99 0.91 12.54 -15.03
N PHE A 100 0.53 13.81 -15.18
CA PHE A 100 0.34 14.73 -14.06
C PHE A 100 -0.75 14.25 -13.08
N PHE A 101 -0.63 14.65 -11.83
CA PHE A 101 -1.69 14.49 -10.84
C PHE A 101 -2.73 15.61 -10.98
N PRO A 102 -4.00 15.28 -11.21
CA PRO A 102 -5.04 16.29 -11.40
C PRO A 102 -5.48 16.97 -10.11
N PHE A 103 -5.22 16.34 -8.94
CA PHE A 103 -5.68 16.80 -7.64
C PHE A 103 -4.70 16.44 -6.53
N PHE A 104 -4.69 17.22 -5.46
CA PHE A 104 -3.83 17.03 -4.29
C PHE A 104 -4.10 15.74 -3.51
N ASP A 105 -5.28 15.15 -3.64
CA ASP A 105 -5.65 13.90 -2.96
C ASP A 105 -4.76 12.71 -3.36
N ASN A 106 -4.15 12.76 -4.54
CA ASN A 106 -3.11 11.82 -4.95
C ASN A 106 -1.89 11.89 -4.01
N ILE A 107 -1.49 13.09 -3.63
CA ILE A 107 -0.37 13.34 -2.71
C ILE A 107 -0.74 12.86 -1.30
N GLU A 108 -1.93 13.20 -0.81
CA GLU A 108 -2.43 12.74 0.49
C GLU A 108 -2.46 11.21 0.58
N ARG A 109 -2.91 10.54 -0.50
CA ARG A 109 -2.89 9.07 -0.55
C ARG A 109 -1.48 8.50 -0.56
N ALA A 110 -0.58 9.10 -1.35
CA ALA A 110 0.81 8.66 -1.45
C ALA A 110 1.54 8.82 -0.10
N PHE A 111 1.33 9.94 0.57
CA PHE A 111 1.92 10.21 1.89
C PHE A 111 1.60 9.11 2.91
N ARG A 112 0.37 8.60 2.92
CA ARG A 112 -0.06 7.50 3.82
C ARG A 112 0.68 6.18 3.61
N SER A 113 1.31 6.00 2.46
CA SER A 113 2.15 4.83 2.14
C SER A 113 3.65 5.12 2.27
N GLY A 114 4.03 6.18 2.99
CA GLY A 114 5.43 6.53 3.27
C GLY A 114 6.17 7.17 2.10
N VAL A 115 5.44 7.66 1.09
CA VAL A 115 6.06 8.35 -0.05
C VAL A 115 6.68 9.66 0.41
N THR A 116 7.95 9.84 0.09
CA THR A 116 8.72 11.07 0.33
C THR A 116 9.13 11.73 -0.98
N TYR A 117 9.32 10.95 -2.03
CA TYR A 117 9.82 11.41 -3.33
C TYR A 117 8.80 11.14 -4.42
N ILE A 118 8.47 12.18 -5.21
CA ILE A 118 7.51 12.07 -6.31
C ILE A 118 8.18 12.54 -7.59
N ALA A 119 7.99 11.79 -8.67
CA ALA A 119 8.34 12.19 -10.03
C ALA A 119 7.10 12.08 -10.92
N GLU A 120 6.72 13.20 -11.57
CA GLU A 120 5.59 13.26 -12.48
C GLU A 120 5.81 14.36 -13.53
N PRO A 121 5.13 14.33 -14.70
CA PRO A 121 5.45 15.27 -15.77
C PRO A 121 5.12 16.74 -15.50
N GLY A 122 4.18 17.05 -14.63
CA GLY A 122 3.64 18.40 -14.49
C GLY A 122 2.68 18.78 -15.64
N GLY A 123 2.24 20.04 -15.64
CA GLY A 123 1.41 20.61 -16.69
C GLY A 123 -0.09 20.54 -16.39
N SER A 124 -0.50 20.24 -15.17
CA SER A 124 -1.86 20.43 -14.69
C SER A 124 -2.13 21.90 -14.36
N ILE A 125 -3.33 22.37 -14.65
CA ILE A 125 -3.77 23.70 -14.15
C ILE A 125 -3.87 23.75 -12.61
N ARG A 126 -3.71 22.63 -11.94
CA ARG A 126 -3.74 22.46 -10.47
C ARG A 126 -2.39 22.08 -9.87
N ASP A 127 -1.30 22.24 -10.62
CA ASP A 127 0.05 21.95 -10.14
C ASP A 127 0.36 22.69 -8.83
N ASP A 128 -0.09 23.95 -8.68
CA ASP A 128 0.08 24.70 -7.45
C ASP A 128 -0.51 24.00 -6.22
N ALA A 129 -1.72 23.45 -6.33
CA ALA A 129 -2.37 22.73 -5.23
C ALA A 129 -1.65 21.40 -4.91
N VAL A 130 -1.07 20.77 -5.92
CA VAL A 130 -0.27 19.53 -5.77
C VAL A 130 1.07 19.86 -5.09
N ILE A 131 1.74 20.94 -5.49
CA ILE A 131 2.96 21.43 -4.86
C ILE A 131 2.72 21.78 -3.41
N ASP A 132 1.65 22.52 -3.12
CA ASP A 132 1.28 22.89 -1.73
C ASP A 132 1.06 21.66 -0.85
N ALA A 133 0.44 20.61 -1.38
CA ALA A 133 0.27 19.34 -0.66
C ALA A 133 1.63 18.69 -0.35
N CYS A 134 2.55 18.65 -1.34
CA CYS A 134 3.91 18.14 -1.12
C CYS A 134 4.65 18.95 -0.04
N ASN A 135 4.54 20.28 -0.08
CA ASN A 135 5.17 21.16 0.91
C ASN A 135 4.63 20.93 2.33
N ARG A 136 3.33 20.70 2.49
CA ARG A 136 2.72 20.40 3.81
C ARG A 136 3.26 19.12 4.43
N HIS A 137 3.72 18.18 3.61
CA HIS A 137 4.22 16.87 4.04
C HIS A 137 5.75 16.73 3.93
N ASP A 138 6.47 17.83 3.69
CA ASP A 138 7.93 17.83 3.49
C ASP A 138 8.38 16.82 2.41
N MET A 139 7.58 16.64 1.37
CA MET A 139 7.87 15.74 0.26
C MET A 139 8.67 16.45 -0.82
N VAL A 140 9.54 15.71 -1.49
CA VAL A 140 10.29 16.20 -2.65
C VAL A 140 9.53 15.85 -3.94
N MET A 141 9.23 16.83 -4.77
CA MET A 141 8.60 16.62 -6.07
C MET A 141 9.53 17.05 -7.20
N CYS A 142 9.64 16.20 -8.21
CA CYS A 142 10.37 16.47 -9.46
C CYS A 142 9.38 16.47 -10.62
N PHE A 143 9.32 17.57 -11.36
CA PHE A 143 8.63 17.64 -12.64
C PHE A 143 9.56 17.18 -13.75
N THR A 144 9.22 16.05 -14.37
CA THR A 144 10.07 15.44 -15.42
C THR A 144 9.90 16.10 -16.78
N GLY A 145 8.78 16.78 -17.00
CA GLY A 145 8.40 17.30 -18.33
C GLY A 145 8.10 16.20 -19.36
N MET A 146 8.14 14.95 -18.94
CA MET A 146 8.01 13.77 -19.80
C MET A 146 6.71 13.06 -19.55
N ARG A 147 5.74 13.25 -20.42
CA ARG A 147 4.48 12.48 -20.39
C ARG A 147 4.68 11.14 -21.08
N LEU A 148 4.53 10.06 -20.31
CA LEU A 148 4.68 8.69 -20.80
C LEU A 148 3.34 7.98 -21.04
N PHE A 149 2.24 8.66 -20.74
CA PHE A 149 0.89 8.16 -20.94
C PHE A 149 0.42 8.39 -22.37
N HIS A 150 0.10 7.32 -23.08
CA HIS A 150 -0.40 7.32 -24.45
C HIS A 150 -1.81 6.74 -24.51
N HIS A 151 -2.63 7.39 -25.32
CA HIS A 151 -3.98 6.91 -25.65
C HIS A 151 -3.98 6.25 -27.01
#